data_72ab24d09ab33f05c2fb89e17e74ef81
#
_entry.id   72ab24d09ab33f05c2fb89e17e74ef81
#
_cell.length_a   1.000
_cell.length_b   1.000
_cell.length_c   1.000
_cell.angle_alpha   90.00
_cell.angle_beta   90.00
_cell.angle_gamma   90.00
#
_symmetry.space_group_name_H-M   'P 1'
#
loop_
_entity.id
_entity.type
_entity.pdbx_description
1 polymer ?
#
loop_
_entity_poly.entity_id
_entity_poly.type
_entity_poly.pdbx_seq_one_letter_code
_entity_poly.pdbx_strand_id
1 'polypeptide(L)'
;EGKKVQGILNVTKNEQGAVKEMYVDVGCDTREEVEALGVAIGDMVCFASDCDILNRDAIIAGKAMDDRSGCYVIAEALKQLHACGHRCDLYMAATSSEEVGVRGGKTAAYQVDPDIVFAIDVANNPELVKNYTNHRQIGKGCMIVHYDKTMAPNAKLLQFVKDTANKHGIPYQCDMFSGGGTDAGNAH
;
A
#
# COMPACT_ATOMS: atom_id res chain seq x y z
N GLU A 1 5.97 -12.89 -18.82
CA GLU A 1 4.98 -11.80 -18.77
C GLU A 1 3.80 -12.19 -19.67
N GLY A 2 2.57 -12.20 -19.10
CA GLY A 2 1.35 -12.51 -19.83
C GLY A 2 1.03 -11.42 -20.86
N LYS A 3 0.33 -11.81 -21.92
CA LYS A 3 -0.18 -10.89 -22.94
C LYS A 3 -1.18 -9.93 -22.28
N LYS A 4 -1.01 -8.63 -22.48
CA LYS A 4 -1.98 -7.62 -22.05
C LYS A 4 -3.01 -7.40 -23.14
N VAL A 5 -4.29 -7.52 -22.82
CA VAL A 5 -5.41 -7.18 -23.68
C VAL A 5 -6.08 -5.93 -23.12
N GLN A 6 -6.22 -4.91 -23.93
CA GLN A 6 -6.90 -3.67 -23.53
C GLN A 6 -8.40 -3.78 -23.81
N GLY A 7 -9.21 -3.13 -22.96
CA GLY A 7 -10.64 -3.05 -23.12
C GLY A 7 -11.24 -1.83 -22.43
N ILE A 8 -12.52 -1.62 -22.66
CA ILE A 8 -13.30 -0.52 -22.09
C ILE A 8 -14.21 -1.06 -21.01
N LEU A 9 -14.07 -0.55 -19.79
CA LEU A 9 -14.93 -0.93 -18.67
C LEU A 9 -16.30 -0.29 -18.83
N ASN A 10 -17.32 -1.13 -18.87
CA ASN A 10 -18.72 -0.74 -18.85
C ASN A 10 -19.36 -1.12 -17.52
N VAL A 11 -20.09 -0.19 -16.93
CA VAL A 11 -20.78 -0.39 -15.64
C VAL A 11 -22.22 0.10 -15.77
N THR A 12 -23.17 -0.79 -15.52
CA THR A 12 -24.58 -0.41 -15.38
C THR A 12 -24.97 -0.39 -13.90
N LYS A 13 -25.80 0.57 -13.52
CA LYS A 13 -26.29 0.74 -12.16
C LYS A 13 -27.80 0.63 -12.11
N ASN A 14 -28.34 0.15 -11.00
CA ASN A 14 -29.78 0.17 -10.73
C ASN A 14 -30.22 1.59 -10.27
N GLU A 15 -31.52 1.75 -10.06
CA GLU A 15 -32.12 3.03 -9.60
C GLU A 15 -31.57 3.50 -8.25
N GLN A 16 -31.10 2.59 -7.41
CA GLN A 16 -30.48 2.88 -6.11
C GLN A 16 -28.98 3.17 -6.22
N GLY A 17 -28.41 3.19 -7.44
CA GLY A 17 -26.99 3.47 -7.68
C GLY A 17 -26.05 2.28 -7.45
N ALA A 18 -26.56 1.11 -7.08
CA ALA A 18 -25.74 -0.10 -6.95
C ALA A 18 -25.37 -0.68 -8.33
N VAL A 19 -24.18 -1.24 -8.43
CA VAL A 19 -23.73 -1.90 -9.67
C VAL A 19 -24.61 -3.10 -9.96
N LYS A 20 -25.27 -3.10 -11.13
CA LYS A 20 -26.09 -4.19 -11.63
C LYS A 20 -25.27 -5.16 -12.48
N GLU A 21 -24.43 -4.61 -13.32
CA GLU A 21 -23.60 -5.36 -14.25
C GLU A 21 -22.29 -4.63 -14.49
N MET A 22 -21.22 -5.38 -14.67
CA MET A 22 -19.91 -4.87 -15.02
C MET A 22 -19.26 -5.81 -16.01
N TYR A 23 -18.78 -5.28 -17.12
CA TYR A 23 -18.03 -6.04 -18.11
C TYR A 23 -16.96 -5.19 -18.78
N VAL A 24 -15.99 -5.85 -19.40
CA VAL A 24 -14.95 -5.20 -20.19
C VAL A 24 -15.15 -5.57 -21.65
N ASP A 25 -15.43 -4.56 -22.45
CA ASP A 25 -15.48 -4.69 -23.89
C ASP A 25 -14.06 -4.72 -24.45
N VAL A 26 -13.70 -5.83 -25.09
CA VAL A 26 -12.39 -6.03 -25.73
C VAL A 26 -12.48 -5.99 -27.26
N GLY A 27 -13.62 -5.56 -27.82
CA GLY A 27 -13.85 -5.43 -29.25
C GLY A 27 -14.05 -6.78 -29.98
N CYS A 28 -14.65 -7.76 -29.30
CA CYS A 28 -14.96 -9.07 -29.82
C CYS A 28 -16.47 -9.32 -29.76
N ASP A 29 -17.01 -9.98 -30.76
CA ASP A 29 -18.44 -10.33 -30.84
C ASP A 29 -18.74 -11.74 -30.32
N THR A 30 -17.73 -12.62 -30.25
CA THR A 30 -17.91 -14.01 -29.86
C THR A 30 -16.92 -14.44 -28.78
N ARG A 31 -17.28 -15.50 -28.08
CA ARG A 31 -16.42 -16.11 -27.05
C ARG A 31 -15.12 -16.64 -27.66
N GLU A 32 -15.21 -17.25 -28.82
CA GLU A 32 -14.07 -17.82 -29.56
C GLU A 32 -13.05 -16.73 -29.92
N GLU A 33 -13.51 -15.55 -30.29
CA GLU A 33 -12.64 -14.40 -30.54
C GLU A 33 -11.95 -13.91 -29.26
N VAL A 34 -12.66 -13.85 -28.14
CA VAL A 34 -12.07 -13.50 -26.83
C VAL A 34 -11.00 -14.51 -26.41
N GLU A 35 -11.30 -15.81 -26.55
CA GLU A 35 -10.35 -16.89 -26.26
C GLU A 35 -9.11 -16.84 -27.17
N ALA A 36 -9.31 -16.46 -28.46
CA ALA A 36 -8.19 -16.27 -29.40
C ALA A 36 -7.27 -15.10 -29.04
N LEU A 37 -7.77 -14.10 -28.30
CA LEU A 37 -6.93 -13.06 -27.69
C LEU A 37 -6.05 -13.60 -26.55
N GLY A 38 -6.34 -14.81 -26.06
CA GLY A 38 -5.66 -15.44 -24.92
C GLY A 38 -6.29 -15.06 -23.58
N VAL A 39 -7.52 -14.58 -23.58
CA VAL A 39 -8.27 -14.25 -22.33
C VAL A 39 -9.03 -15.48 -21.87
N ALA A 40 -8.91 -15.81 -20.61
CA ALA A 40 -9.55 -16.97 -19.99
C ALA A 40 -10.23 -16.63 -18.66
N ILE A 41 -11.13 -17.52 -18.23
CA ILE A 41 -11.74 -17.44 -16.92
C ILE A 41 -10.64 -17.56 -15.84
N GLY A 42 -10.60 -16.60 -14.92
CA GLY A 42 -9.58 -16.52 -13.88
C GLY A 42 -8.49 -15.47 -14.16
N ASP A 43 -8.48 -14.88 -15.36
CA ASP A 43 -7.55 -13.80 -15.65
C ASP A 43 -7.88 -12.53 -14.86
N MET A 44 -6.84 -11.83 -14.48
CA MET A 44 -6.95 -10.60 -13.68
C MET A 44 -7.26 -9.41 -14.58
N VAL A 45 -8.26 -8.63 -14.18
CA VAL A 45 -8.60 -7.34 -14.80
C VAL A 45 -8.12 -6.22 -13.90
N CYS A 46 -7.42 -5.25 -14.47
CA CYS A 46 -6.92 -4.09 -13.72
C CYS A 46 -7.12 -2.81 -14.54
N PHE A 47 -7.21 -1.67 -13.85
CA PHE A 47 -7.15 -0.38 -14.52
C PHE A 47 -5.83 -0.22 -15.27
N ALA A 48 -5.92 0.23 -16.52
CA ALA A 48 -4.75 0.64 -17.27
C ALA A 48 -4.32 2.02 -16.76
N SER A 49 -3.22 2.08 -16.04
CA SER A 49 -2.61 3.33 -15.61
C SER A 49 -1.09 3.18 -15.62
N ASP A 50 -0.42 4.20 -16.11
CA ASP A 50 1.01 4.35 -16.01
C ASP A 50 1.40 5.02 -14.69
N CYS A 51 2.67 5.12 -14.41
CA CYS A 51 3.18 5.85 -13.26
C CYS A 51 3.61 7.24 -13.75
N ASP A 52 2.86 8.26 -13.36
CA ASP A 52 3.01 9.62 -13.86
C ASP A 52 3.27 10.61 -12.74
N ILE A 53 4.00 11.65 -13.05
CA ILE A 53 4.08 12.86 -12.23
C ILE A 53 2.91 13.74 -12.61
N LEU A 54 2.07 14.07 -11.63
CA LEU A 54 0.92 14.95 -11.85
C LEU A 54 1.35 16.44 -11.93
N ASN A 55 0.37 17.33 -12.10
CA ASN A 55 0.58 18.78 -12.30
C ASN A 55 1.39 19.50 -11.19
N ARG A 56 1.64 18.82 -10.08
CA ARG A 56 2.57 19.26 -9.04
C ARG A 56 3.73 18.28 -9.00
N ASP A 57 4.94 18.74 -9.17
CA ASP A 57 6.16 17.93 -9.31
C ASP A 57 6.45 16.94 -8.17
N ALA A 58 5.81 17.11 -7.03
CA ALA A 58 5.96 16.21 -5.89
C ALA A 58 4.84 15.16 -5.77
N ILE A 59 3.91 15.10 -6.72
CA ILE A 59 2.76 14.17 -6.69
C ILE A 59 2.95 13.13 -7.79
N ILE A 60 3.10 11.90 -7.38
CA ILE A 60 3.19 10.74 -8.27
C ILE A 60 1.88 9.95 -8.15
N ALA A 61 1.34 9.55 -9.29
CA ALA A 61 0.18 8.70 -9.38
C ALA A 61 0.49 7.44 -10.18
N GLY A 62 -0.03 6.32 -9.76
CA GLY A 62 0.19 5.06 -10.47
C GLY A 62 -0.62 3.93 -9.86
N LYS A 63 -0.69 2.82 -10.59
CA LYS A 63 -1.35 1.61 -10.13
C LYS A 63 -0.56 0.97 -8.99
N ALA A 64 -1.29 0.48 -7.97
CA ALA A 64 -0.72 -0.25 -6.85
C ALA A 64 0.39 0.54 -6.11
N MET A 65 0.18 1.86 -5.95
CA MET A 65 1.02 2.67 -5.06
C MET A 65 0.90 2.18 -3.61
N ASP A 66 -0.21 1.61 -3.27
CA ASP A 66 -0.48 0.76 -2.14
C ASP A 66 -0.13 -0.70 -2.53
N ASP A 67 0.95 -1.34 -2.01
CA ASP A 67 1.99 -0.64 -1.25
C ASP A 67 3.37 -0.78 -1.95
N ARG A 68 3.42 -0.51 -3.24
CA ARG A 68 4.70 -0.43 -3.98
C ARG A 68 5.55 0.76 -3.55
N SER A 69 4.92 1.82 -3.04
CA SER A 69 5.62 2.98 -2.48
C SER A 69 6.37 2.63 -1.19
N GLY A 70 5.78 1.87 -0.28
CA GLY A 70 6.47 1.35 0.90
C GLY A 70 7.62 0.42 0.53
N CYS A 71 7.43 -0.48 -0.43
CA CYS A 71 8.50 -1.31 -0.95
C CYS A 71 9.70 -0.48 -1.47
N TYR A 72 9.44 0.62 -2.18
CA TYR A 72 10.50 1.53 -2.63
C TYR A 72 11.20 2.22 -1.44
N VAL A 73 10.42 2.72 -0.49
CA VAL A 73 10.94 3.42 0.70
C VAL A 73 11.86 2.51 1.51
N ILE A 74 11.48 1.26 1.79
CA ILE A 74 12.33 0.34 2.55
C ILE A 74 13.60 -0.06 1.77
N ALA A 75 13.51 -0.19 0.45
CA ALA A 75 14.68 -0.47 -0.39
C ALA A 75 15.70 0.68 -0.36
N GLU A 76 15.25 1.93 -0.48
CA GLU A 76 16.13 3.10 -0.38
C GLU A 76 16.67 3.29 1.06
N ALA A 77 15.86 3.03 2.08
CA ALA A 77 16.31 3.08 3.46
C ALA A 77 17.45 2.06 3.72
N LEU A 78 17.28 0.81 3.27
CA LEU A 78 18.33 -0.22 3.43
C LEU A 78 19.62 0.17 2.70
N LYS A 79 19.53 0.70 1.49
CA LYS A 79 20.66 1.19 0.73
C LYS A 79 21.41 2.31 1.44
N GLN A 80 20.69 3.28 2.03
CA GLN A 80 21.29 4.36 2.80
C GLN A 80 21.93 3.86 4.10
N LEU A 81 21.27 2.97 4.83
CA LEU A 81 21.79 2.37 6.05
C LEU A 81 23.04 1.53 5.79
N HIS A 82 23.09 0.80 4.69
CA HIS A 82 24.29 0.08 4.28
C HIS A 82 25.47 1.03 4.02
N ALA A 83 25.22 2.15 3.36
CA ALA A 83 26.26 3.15 3.05
C ALA A 83 26.78 3.88 4.32
N CYS A 84 25.89 4.15 5.30
CA CYS A 84 26.27 4.84 6.54
C CYS A 84 26.88 3.92 7.60
N GLY A 85 26.73 2.60 7.44
CA GLY A 85 27.07 1.60 8.43
C GLY A 85 26.03 1.48 9.56
N HIS A 86 25.87 0.28 10.09
CA HIS A 86 24.94 -0.04 11.18
C HIS A 86 25.53 -1.08 12.13
N ARG A 87 24.93 -1.22 13.33
CA ARG A 87 25.38 -2.16 14.36
C ARG A 87 24.38 -3.26 14.69
N CYS A 88 23.35 -3.40 13.89
CA CYS A 88 22.30 -4.42 14.03
C CYS A 88 22.11 -5.15 12.71
N ASP A 89 21.56 -6.34 12.77
CA ASP A 89 21.15 -7.05 11.57
C ASP A 89 19.87 -6.39 11.03
N LEU A 90 19.88 -6.06 9.76
CA LEU A 90 18.78 -5.40 9.08
C LEU A 90 18.21 -6.30 8.00
N TYR A 91 16.92 -6.52 8.08
CA TYR A 91 16.16 -7.28 7.10
C TYR A 91 15.12 -6.39 6.43
N MET A 92 15.05 -6.45 5.12
CA MET A 92 13.98 -5.86 4.35
C MET A 92 13.10 -6.98 3.82
N ALA A 93 11.81 -6.91 4.08
CA ALA A 93 10.84 -7.87 3.58
C ALA A 93 9.77 -7.17 2.74
N ALA A 94 9.75 -7.44 1.44
CA ALA A 94 8.60 -7.15 0.59
C ALA A 94 7.68 -8.36 0.63
N THR A 95 6.65 -8.28 1.45
CA THR A 95 5.77 -9.40 1.76
C THR A 95 4.74 -9.63 0.66
N SER A 96 4.20 -10.81 0.60
CA SER A 96 3.09 -11.16 -0.29
C SER A 96 1.77 -11.24 0.47
N SER A 97 0.66 -11.01 -0.24
CA SER A 97 -0.70 -11.24 0.30
C SER A 97 -1.06 -10.39 1.52
N GLU A 98 -0.51 -9.17 1.62
CA GLU A 98 -0.92 -8.19 2.62
C GLU A 98 -2.38 -7.80 2.41
N GLU A 99 -2.77 -7.38 1.22
CA GLU A 99 -4.09 -6.91 0.78
C GLU A 99 -5.24 -7.94 0.94
N VAL A 100 -4.89 -9.20 1.14
CA VAL A 100 -5.85 -10.31 1.29
C VAL A 100 -5.76 -10.98 2.67
N GLY A 101 -5.34 -10.23 3.68
CA GLY A 101 -5.37 -10.66 5.07
C GLY A 101 -4.03 -10.67 5.79
N VAL A 102 -3.12 -9.75 5.47
CA VAL A 102 -1.87 -9.49 6.22
C VAL A 102 -1.04 -10.77 6.42
N ARG A 103 -0.92 -11.58 5.36
CA ARG A 103 -0.40 -12.97 5.51
C ARG A 103 1.11 -13.04 5.49
N GLY A 104 1.77 -12.25 4.64
CA GLY A 104 3.20 -12.30 4.42
C GLY A 104 4.02 -11.82 5.61
N GLY A 105 3.54 -10.81 6.33
CA GLY A 105 4.21 -10.27 7.50
C GLY A 105 4.44 -11.31 8.59
N LYS A 106 3.45 -12.14 8.87
CA LYS A 106 3.56 -13.23 9.85
C LYS A 106 4.65 -14.24 9.48
N THR A 107 4.68 -14.68 8.23
CA THR A 107 5.67 -15.68 7.77
C THR A 107 7.07 -15.10 7.72
N ALA A 108 7.23 -13.85 7.31
CA ALA A 108 8.51 -13.15 7.30
C ALA A 108 9.04 -12.96 8.73
N ALA A 109 8.20 -12.48 9.65
CA ALA A 109 8.57 -12.31 11.05
C ALA A 109 8.95 -13.64 11.71
N TYR A 110 8.20 -14.70 11.47
CA TYR A 110 8.53 -16.04 11.99
C TYR A 110 9.89 -16.55 11.49
N GLN A 111 10.23 -16.28 10.22
CA GLN A 111 11.50 -16.75 9.65
C GLN A 111 12.69 -15.94 10.14
N VAL A 112 12.52 -14.64 10.34
CA VAL A 112 13.60 -13.72 10.72
C VAL A 112 13.79 -13.66 12.23
N ASP A 113 12.70 -13.85 13.01
CA ASP A 113 12.65 -13.71 14.47
C ASP A 113 13.22 -12.37 14.95
N PRO A 114 12.67 -11.23 14.49
CA PRO A 114 13.26 -9.92 14.73
C PRO A 114 12.92 -9.38 16.13
N ASP A 115 13.85 -8.63 16.74
CA ASP A 115 13.60 -7.89 17.99
C ASP A 115 12.62 -6.72 17.78
N ILE A 116 12.64 -6.11 16.59
CA ILE A 116 11.82 -4.94 16.25
C ILE A 116 11.33 -5.08 14.79
N VAL A 117 10.06 -4.78 14.57
CA VAL A 117 9.44 -4.72 13.25
C VAL A 117 8.91 -3.31 13.01
N PHE A 118 9.21 -2.77 11.83
CA PHE A 118 8.58 -1.58 11.27
C PHE A 118 7.83 -1.97 10.01
N ALA A 119 6.52 -1.82 9.99
CA ALA A 119 5.75 -1.88 8.76
C ALA A 119 5.65 -0.49 8.14
N ILE A 120 5.95 -0.41 6.86
CA ILE A 120 5.83 0.81 6.06
C ILE A 120 4.68 0.58 5.10
N ASP A 121 3.72 1.47 5.13
CA ASP A 121 2.46 1.33 4.41
C ASP A 121 1.92 2.71 4.03
N VAL A 122 0.86 2.75 3.22
CA VAL A 122 0.22 4.00 2.82
C VAL A 122 -1.04 4.27 3.62
N ALA A 123 -1.45 5.51 3.67
CA ALA A 123 -2.69 5.92 4.33
C ALA A 123 -3.52 6.83 3.44
N ASN A 124 -4.82 6.65 3.48
CA ASN A 124 -5.76 7.49 2.74
C ASN A 124 -5.66 8.96 3.14
N ASN A 125 -5.71 9.85 2.16
CA ASN A 125 -5.86 11.28 2.43
C ASN A 125 -7.30 11.55 2.93
N PRO A 126 -7.49 12.16 4.12
CA PRO A 126 -8.81 12.46 4.65
C PRO A 126 -9.61 13.47 3.84
N GLU A 127 -8.98 14.28 3.01
CA GLU A 127 -9.69 15.19 2.09
C GLU A 127 -10.52 14.41 1.07
N LEU A 128 -10.12 13.19 0.72
CA LEU A 128 -10.86 12.30 -0.18
C LEU A 128 -11.90 11.45 0.57
N VAL A 129 -11.62 11.11 1.80
CA VAL A 129 -12.46 10.26 2.65
C VAL A 129 -12.99 11.09 3.81
N LYS A 130 -13.87 12.00 3.63
CA LYS A 130 -14.46 12.89 4.66
C LYS A 130 -14.55 12.25 6.05
N ASN A 131 -13.41 12.10 6.71
CA ASN A 131 -13.30 11.55 8.05
C ASN A 131 -12.84 12.67 8.99
N TYR A 132 -13.71 13.11 9.85
CA TYR A 132 -13.47 14.22 10.77
C TYR A 132 -12.48 13.90 11.90
N THR A 133 -12.06 12.65 12.02
CA THR A 133 -11.18 12.21 13.12
C THR A 133 -9.72 12.16 12.76
N ASN A 134 -9.37 12.20 11.49
CA ASN A 134 -7.98 12.20 11.08
C ASN A 134 -7.60 13.52 10.38
N HIS A 135 -6.38 13.97 10.62
CA HIS A 135 -5.88 15.27 10.18
C HIS A 135 -4.63 15.16 9.30
N ARG A 136 -4.30 13.97 8.83
CA ARG A 136 -3.11 13.75 8.00
C ARG A 136 -3.21 14.46 6.66
N GLN A 137 -2.09 14.97 6.19
CA GLN A 137 -1.99 15.74 4.96
C GLN A 137 -0.79 15.29 4.13
N ILE A 138 -0.96 15.25 2.81
CA ILE A 138 0.14 15.00 1.88
C ILE A 138 1.18 16.13 2.01
N GLY A 139 2.46 15.76 2.08
CA GLY A 139 3.57 16.70 2.17
C GLY A 139 3.89 17.22 3.58
N LYS A 140 3.21 16.70 4.62
CA LYS A 140 3.47 17.09 6.03
C LYS A 140 4.29 16.06 6.83
N GLY A 141 5.01 15.22 6.14
CA GLY A 141 5.83 14.17 6.75
C GLY A 141 5.12 12.83 6.85
N CYS A 142 5.85 11.80 7.25
CA CYS A 142 5.30 10.46 7.41
C CYS A 142 4.25 10.42 8.53
N MET A 143 3.31 9.50 8.43
CA MET A 143 2.34 9.23 9.48
C MET A 143 2.88 8.18 10.43
N ILE A 144 2.96 8.50 11.71
CA ILE A 144 3.24 7.54 12.78
C ILE A 144 1.89 7.05 13.31
N VAL A 145 1.65 5.76 13.16
CA VAL A 145 0.39 5.12 13.58
C VAL A 145 0.42 4.84 15.08
N HIS A 146 -0.54 5.38 15.81
CA HIS A 146 -0.72 5.17 17.25
C HIS A 146 -1.65 4.00 17.57
N TYR A 147 -2.45 3.60 16.63
CA TYR A 147 -3.39 2.48 16.71
C TYR A 147 -3.92 2.18 15.31
N ASP A 148 -4.05 0.91 14.99
CA ASP A 148 -4.84 0.43 13.88
C ASP A 148 -5.75 -0.74 14.30
N LYS A 149 -6.52 -1.29 13.36
CA LYS A 149 -7.44 -2.39 13.65
C LYS A 149 -6.73 -3.66 14.13
N THR A 150 -5.47 -3.84 13.81
CA THR A 150 -4.70 -5.07 14.03
C THR A 150 -3.69 -4.95 15.15
N MET A 151 -3.26 -3.73 15.51
CA MET A 151 -2.22 -3.53 16.51
C MET A 151 -2.37 -2.25 17.33
N ALA A 152 -1.76 -2.27 18.53
CA ALA A 152 -1.35 -1.12 19.28
C ALA A 152 0.19 -1.16 19.40
N PRO A 153 0.92 -0.19 18.82
CA PRO A 153 2.38 -0.22 18.81
C PRO A 153 2.98 -0.18 20.21
N ASN A 154 4.20 -0.71 20.36
CA ASN A 154 4.94 -0.56 21.61
C ASN A 154 5.17 0.92 21.94
N ALA A 155 4.63 1.37 23.06
CA ALA A 155 4.64 2.79 23.46
C ALA A 155 6.06 3.37 23.62
N LYS A 156 7.02 2.57 24.08
CA LYS A 156 8.42 3.01 24.24
C LYS A 156 9.09 3.18 22.89
N LEU A 157 8.87 2.23 21.98
CA LEU A 157 9.39 2.31 20.60
C LEU A 157 8.76 3.49 19.87
N LEU A 158 7.46 3.68 20.00
CA LEU A 158 6.75 4.82 19.43
C LEU A 158 7.32 6.16 19.90
N GLN A 159 7.57 6.30 21.21
CA GLN A 159 8.17 7.50 21.77
C GLN A 159 9.60 7.70 21.26
N PHE A 160 10.40 6.64 21.21
CA PHE A 160 11.76 6.69 20.67
C PHE A 160 11.79 7.16 19.21
N VAL A 161 10.88 6.69 18.36
CA VAL A 161 10.77 7.11 16.96
C VAL A 161 10.45 8.61 16.89
N LYS A 162 9.49 9.09 17.69
CA LYS A 162 9.13 10.53 17.73
C LYS A 162 10.27 11.40 18.22
N ASP A 163 10.94 10.99 19.28
CA ASP A 163 12.09 11.74 19.84
C ASP A 163 13.23 11.80 18.83
N THR A 164 13.47 10.71 18.11
CA THR A 164 14.47 10.67 17.05
C THR A 164 14.09 11.62 15.90
N ALA A 165 12.85 11.59 15.46
CA ALA A 165 12.36 12.51 14.43
C ALA A 165 12.51 13.97 14.83
N ASN A 166 12.10 14.32 16.06
CA ASN A 166 12.24 15.67 16.62
C ASN A 166 13.70 16.11 16.70
N LYS A 167 14.58 15.24 17.19
CA LYS A 167 16.02 15.52 17.32
C LYS A 167 16.67 15.84 15.97
N HIS A 168 16.21 15.20 14.90
CA HIS A 168 16.77 15.36 13.56
C HIS A 168 15.94 16.29 12.65
N GLY A 169 14.92 16.94 13.16
CA GLY A 169 14.05 17.83 12.39
C GLY A 169 13.27 17.14 11.28
N ILE A 170 12.98 15.85 11.43
CA ILE A 170 12.22 15.04 10.47
C ILE A 170 10.71 15.31 10.71
N PRO A 171 10.00 15.84 9.72
CA PRO A 171 8.58 16.10 9.87
C PRO A 171 7.78 14.78 9.93
N TYR A 172 6.83 14.71 10.83
CA TYR A 172 5.92 13.59 10.97
C TYR A 172 4.54 14.04 11.43
N GLN A 173 3.57 13.17 11.26
CA GLN A 173 2.19 13.33 11.72
C GLN A 173 1.83 12.12 12.56
N CYS A 174 0.92 12.29 13.53
CA CYS A 174 0.41 11.19 14.35
C CYS A 174 -1.06 10.99 14.06
N ASP A 175 -1.47 9.74 13.89
CA ASP A 175 -2.87 9.42 13.64
C ASP A 175 -3.23 8.00 14.12
N MET A 176 -4.53 7.71 14.09
CA MET A 176 -5.11 6.41 14.39
C MET A 176 -5.90 5.92 13.18
N PHE A 177 -5.87 4.63 12.96
CA PHE A 177 -6.47 3.98 11.80
C PHE A 177 -7.51 2.95 12.25
N SER A 178 -8.80 3.30 12.22
CA SER A 178 -9.86 2.42 12.73
C SER A 178 -10.32 1.35 11.73
N GLY A 179 -9.98 1.48 10.45
CA GLY A 179 -10.54 0.68 9.36
C GLY A 179 -9.58 -0.29 8.68
N GLY A 180 -8.30 -0.23 8.96
CA GLY A 180 -7.27 -1.04 8.31
C GLY A 180 -6.27 -1.63 9.28
N GLY A 181 -5.34 -2.39 8.76
CA GLY A 181 -4.19 -2.94 9.47
C GLY A 181 -3.02 -3.04 8.52
N THR A 182 -1.89 -3.48 9.01
CA THR A 182 -0.67 -3.68 8.24
C THR A 182 0.09 -4.90 8.75
N ASP A 183 1.11 -5.32 8.06
CA ASP A 183 1.92 -6.50 8.37
C ASP A 183 2.43 -6.56 9.81
N ALA A 184 2.71 -5.41 10.44
CA ALA A 184 3.13 -5.36 11.84
C ALA A 184 2.08 -5.94 12.80
N GLY A 185 0.80 -5.90 12.45
CA GLY A 185 -0.28 -6.47 13.27
C GLY A 185 -0.22 -7.99 13.42
N ASN A 186 0.44 -8.69 12.52
CA ASN A 186 0.64 -10.14 12.54
C ASN A 186 2.10 -10.56 12.81
N ALA A 187 2.98 -9.61 13.10
CA ALA A 187 4.41 -9.83 13.30
C ALA A 187 4.82 -9.98 14.78
N HIS A 188 3.87 -9.91 15.72
CA HIS A 188 4.11 -10.02 17.17
C HIS A 188 3.53 -11.29 17.79
#